data_986eaa37e618a9cf95e69bcb127c5909
#
_entry.id   986eaa37e618a9cf95e69bcb127c5909
#
_cell.length_a   1.000
_cell.length_b   1.000
_cell.length_c   1.000
_cell.angle_alpha   90.00
_cell.angle_beta   90.00
_cell.angle_gamma   90.00
#
_symmetry.space_group_name_H-M   'P 1'
#
loop_
_entity.id
_entity.type
_entity.pdbx_description
1 polymer ?
#
loop_
_entity_poly.entity_id
_entity_poly.type
_entity_poly.pdbx_seq_one_letter_code
_entity_poly.pdbx_strand_id
1 'polypeptide(L)'
;MNTNSNSYTIIYASVMVVIVAFLLAFVSSSLRETQNKNVELDTKKQILAALNIKDVKDAEAEYNKYVKGDMLMNVDGTLTENTGAFATAYEKEAKENNRLHVFVAEVDGEKKYVFPVYGAGLWGAIWGYVALNSDKDTVYGVYFSHASETPGLGAEIASAHFQGEFPGKKTLENGEVVLGVVKNGKVEKPDYQVDGISGGTITSVGCLLYTSPSPRDG
;
A
#
# COMPACT_ATOMS: atom_id res chain seq x y z
N MET A 1 -51.74 13.99 20.86
CA MET A 1 -50.76 14.58 19.93
C MET A 1 -51.13 14.14 18.51
N ASN A 2 -51.28 15.07 17.57
CA ASN A 2 -51.68 14.67 16.20
C ASN A 2 -50.49 14.15 15.43
N THR A 3 -50.34 12.83 15.36
CA THR A 3 -49.21 12.14 14.73
C THR A 3 -49.19 12.27 13.20
N ASN A 4 -50.30 12.76 12.60
CA ASN A 4 -50.42 12.96 11.16
C ASN A 4 -50.07 14.39 10.71
N SER A 5 -49.57 15.24 11.62
CA SER A 5 -49.16 16.60 11.24
C SER A 5 -47.73 16.61 10.68
N ASN A 6 -47.51 17.42 9.66
CA ASN A 6 -46.17 17.60 9.06
C ASN A 6 -45.13 18.03 10.11
N SER A 7 -45.53 18.87 11.07
CA SER A 7 -44.67 19.31 12.16
C SER A 7 -44.21 18.14 13.04
N TYR A 8 -45.12 17.21 13.38
CA TYR A 8 -44.76 16.04 14.16
C TYR A 8 -43.74 15.17 13.41
N THR A 9 -44.00 14.90 12.13
CA THR A 9 -43.12 14.08 11.29
C THR A 9 -41.70 14.70 11.20
N ILE A 10 -41.61 16.02 10.98
CA ILE A 10 -40.33 16.71 10.89
C ILE A 10 -39.58 16.64 12.23
N ILE A 11 -40.26 16.92 13.34
CA ILE A 11 -39.63 16.87 14.66
C ILE A 11 -39.16 15.45 14.98
N TYR A 12 -40.01 14.45 14.75
CA TYR A 12 -39.67 13.05 14.98
C TYR A 12 -38.47 12.60 14.16
N ALA A 13 -38.48 12.89 12.84
CA ALA A 13 -37.35 12.57 11.97
C ALA A 13 -36.07 13.26 12.41
N SER A 14 -36.13 14.54 12.77
CA SER A 14 -34.94 15.29 13.23
C SER A 14 -34.37 14.71 14.52
N VAL A 15 -35.21 14.38 15.50
CA VAL A 15 -34.78 13.77 16.76
C VAL A 15 -34.14 12.40 16.50
N MET A 16 -34.73 11.58 15.65
CA MET A 16 -34.17 10.26 15.29
C MET A 16 -32.81 10.39 14.63
N VAL A 17 -32.65 11.33 13.68
CA VAL A 17 -31.35 11.58 13.02
C VAL A 17 -30.29 12.03 14.03
N VAL A 18 -30.64 12.94 14.95
CA VAL A 18 -29.72 13.41 15.98
C VAL A 18 -29.27 12.27 16.90
N ILE A 19 -30.22 11.42 17.34
CA ILE A 19 -29.88 10.28 18.22
C ILE A 19 -28.97 9.31 17.49
N VAL A 20 -29.29 8.93 16.24
CA VAL A 20 -28.46 8.00 15.43
C VAL A 20 -27.06 8.61 15.18
N ALA A 21 -26.98 9.89 14.80
CA ALA A 21 -25.72 10.56 14.56
C ALA A 21 -24.85 10.58 15.83
N PHE A 22 -25.45 10.87 17.00
CA PHE A 22 -24.74 10.85 18.28
C PHE A 22 -24.21 9.46 18.62
N LEU A 23 -25.04 8.41 18.47
CA LEU A 23 -24.63 7.04 18.73
C LEU A 23 -23.50 6.60 17.79
N LEU A 24 -23.59 6.91 16.50
CA LEU A 24 -22.53 6.60 15.53
C LEU A 24 -21.24 7.34 15.85
N ALA A 25 -21.31 8.62 16.17
CA ALA A 25 -20.14 9.41 16.56
C ALA A 25 -19.48 8.88 17.83
N PHE A 26 -20.27 8.50 18.83
CA PHE A 26 -19.78 7.93 20.08
C PHE A 26 -19.07 6.59 19.84
N VAL A 27 -19.69 5.66 19.12
CA VAL A 27 -19.08 4.35 18.78
C VAL A 27 -17.81 4.54 17.94
N SER A 28 -17.85 5.41 16.93
CA SER A 28 -16.69 5.72 16.09
C SER A 28 -15.53 6.28 16.91
N SER A 29 -15.82 7.23 17.80
CA SER A 29 -14.79 7.82 18.67
C SER A 29 -14.20 6.80 19.65
N SER A 30 -15.03 5.93 20.22
CA SER A 30 -14.61 4.89 21.17
C SER A 30 -13.72 3.82 20.53
N LEU A 31 -13.97 3.50 19.25
CA LEU A 31 -13.22 2.47 18.54
C LEU A 31 -11.98 2.98 17.79
N ARG A 32 -11.82 4.30 17.70
CA ARG A 32 -10.79 4.92 16.84
C ARG A 32 -9.37 4.50 17.19
N GLU A 33 -9.05 4.42 18.47
CA GLU A 33 -7.72 4.01 18.94
C GLU A 33 -7.43 2.55 18.55
N THR A 34 -8.39 1.66 18.78
CA THR A 34 -8.29 0.24 18.40
C THR A 34 -8.17 0.07 16.89
N GLN A 35 -8.94 0.84 16.11
CA GLN A 35 -8.86 0.83 14.65
C GLN A 35 -7.48 1.29 14.16
N ASN A 36 -6.95 2.39 14.70
CA ASN A 36 -5.62 2.89 14.34
C ASN A 36 -4.53 1.85 14.63
N LYS A 37 -4.59 1.21 15.81
CA LYS A 37 -3.65 0.15 16.16
C LYS A 37 -3.76 -1.07 15.23
N ASN A 38 -4.96 -1.46 14.85
CA ASN A 38 -5.16 -2.56 13.90
C ASN A 38 -4.61 -2.22 12.51
N VAL A 39 -4.82 -0.98 12.03
CA VAL A 39 -4.25 -0.51 10.75
C VAL A 39 -2.72 -0.52 10.81
N GLU A 40 -2.13 -0.07 11.90
CA GLU A 40 -0.68 -0.11 12.10
C GLU A 40 -0.14 -1.54 12.06
N LEU A 41 -0.76 -2.47 12.81
CA LEU A 41 -0.36 -3.88 12.83
C LEU A 41 -0.51 -4.54 11.46
N ASP A 42 -1.57 -4.21 10.71
CA ASP A 42 -1.79 -4.70 9.36
C ASP A 42 -0.71 -4.17 8.40
N THR A 43 -0.38 -2.89 8.49
CA THR A 43 0.71 -2.27 7.73
C THR A 43 2.06 -2.94 8.01
N LYS A 44 2.37 -3.22 9.28
CA LYS A 44 3.59 -3.97 9.67
C LYS A 44 3.62 -5.37 9.06
N LYS A 45 2.47 -6.09 9.04
CA LYS A 45 2.36 -7.39 8.36
C LYS A 45 2.61 -7.31 6.85
N GLN A 46 2.10 -6.27 6.20
CA GLN A 46 2.28 -6.06 4.77
C GLN A 46 3.76 -5.81 4.42
N ILE A 47 4.46 -5.01 5.23
CA ILE A 47 5.91 -4.78 5.09
C ILE A 47 6.69 -6.09 5.27
N LEU A 48 6.34 -6.90 6.30
CA LEU A 48 6.95 -8.21 6.52
C LEU A 48 6.67 -9.18 5.38
N ALA A 49 5.46 -9.15 4.81
CA ALA A 49 5.11 -9.97 3.65
C ALA A 49 5.95 -9.64 2.41
N ALA A 50 6.25 -8.34 2.17
CA ALA A 50 7.17 -7.93 1.12
C ALA A 50 8.61 -8.43 1.37
N LEU A 51 8.99 -8.64 2.63
CA LEU A 51 10.25 -9.27 3.03
C LEU A 51 10.18 -10.81 3.01
N ASN A 52 9.15 -11.40 2.41
CA ASN A 52 8.90 -12.85 2.37
C ASN A 52 8.70 -13.51 3.75
N ILE A 53 8.43 -12.72 4.79
CA ILE A 53 8.14 -13.19 6.15
C ILE A 53 6.61 -13.35 6.26
N LYS A 54 6.14 -14.61 6.19
CA LYS A 54 4.71 -14.97 6.18
C LYS A 54 4.33 -15.66 7.50
N ASP A 55 3.03 -15.82 7.74
CA ASP A 55 2.48 -16.50 8.92
C ASP A 55 2.87 -15.86 10.26
N VAL A 56 2.92 -14.53 10.28
CA VAL A 56 3.31 -13.72 11.44
C VAL A 56 2.22 -13.77 12.52
N LYS A 57 2.51 -14.32 13.68
CA LYS A 57 1.60 -14.37 14.84
C LYS A 57 1.59 -13.05 15.61
N ASP A 58 2.75 -12.46 15.83
CA ASP A 58 2.93 -11.16 16.47
C ASP A 58 3.64 -10.21 15.49
N ALA A 59 2.84 -9.36 14.85
CA ALA A 59 3.34 -8.46 13.82
C ALA A 59 4.28 -7.40 14.39
N GLU A 60 4.05 -6.95 15.61
CA GLU A 60 4.88 -5.92 16.24
C GLU A 60 6.25 -6.47 16.62
N ALA A 61 6.29 -7.64 17.25
CA ALA A 61 7.54 -8.29 17.63
C ALA A 61 8.40 -8.65 16.40
N GLU A 62 7.80 -9.25 15.37
CA GLU A 62 8.53 -9.61 14.15
C GLU A 62 8.95 -8.37 13.35
N TYR A 63 8.12 -7.33 13.26
CA TYR A 63 8.49 -6.07 12.63
C TYR A 63 9.74 -5.46 13.30
N ASN A 64 9.73 -5.33 14.62
CA ASN A 64 10.86 -4.77 15.37
C ASN A 64 12.13 -5.64 15.28
N LYS A 65 11.99 -6.94 15.04
CA LYS A 65 13.12 -7.86 14.85
C LYS A 65 13.81 -7.62 13.51
N TYR A 66 13.07 -7.44 12.43
CA TYR A 66 13.62 -7.34 11.08
C TYR A 66 13.81 -5.89 10.60
N VAL A 67 12.88 -4.98 10.88
CA VAL A 67 12.96 -3.58 10.45
C VAL A 67 13.77 -2.78 11.47
N LYS A 68 14.89 -2.23 11.02
CA LYS A 68 15.86 -1.50 11.86
C LYS A 68 15.70 0.01 11.81
N GLY A 69 14.98 0.54 10.80
CA GLY A 69 14.74 1.96 10.67
C GLY A 69 13.63 2.28 9.68
N ASP A 70 12.89 3.32 9.97
CA ASP A 70 11.99 4.02 9.05
C ASP A 70 12.67 5.33 8.67
N MET A 71 13.06 5.46 7.41
CA MET A 71 13.77 6.61 6.89
C MET A 71 12.85 7.40 5.96
N LEU A 72 13.01 8.70 5.97
CA LEU A 72 12.38 9.60 5.02
C LEU A 72 13.40 10.03 3.98
N MET A 73 13.14 9.72 2.73
CA MET A 73 13.95 10.14 1.59
C MET A 73 13.38 11.43 1.01
N ASN A 74 14.17 12.47 0.97
CA ASN A 74 13.84 13.74 0.32
C ASN A 74 14.10 13.65 -1.19
N VAL A 75 13.64 14.67 -1.95
CA VAL A 75 13.80 14.75 -3.41
C VAL A 75 15.28 14.75 -3.84
N ASP A 76 16.18 15.28 -3.00
CA ASP A 76 17.62 15.29 -3.26
C ASP A 76 18.32 13.95 -2.96
N GLY A 77 17.55 12.93 -2.56
CA GLY A 77 18.04 11.60 -2.18
C GLY A 77 18.62 11.50 -0.77
N THR A 78 18.58 12.57 0.02
CA THR A 78 19.03 12.52 1.42
C THR A 78 18.05 11.71 2.26
N LEU A 79 18.59 10.86 3.13
CA LEU A 79 17.81 10.06 4.07
C LEU A 79 17.87 10.70 5.46
N THR A 80 16.71 10.88 6.07
CA THR A 80 16.55 11.32 7.45
C THR A 80 15.75 10.30 8.22
N GLU A 81 16.09 10.07 9.49
CA GLU A 81 15.32 9.15 10.33
C GLU A 81 13.93 9.72 10.60
N ASN A 82 12.89 8.89 10.45
CA ASN A 82 11.54 9.24 10.85
C ASN A 82 11.43 9.19 12.38
N THR A 83 11.41 10.34 13.01
CA THR A 83 11.21 10.47 14.47
C THR A 83 9.74 10.66 14.85
N GLY A 84 8.86 10.67 13.87
CA GLY A 84 7.40 10.80 14.06
C GLY A 84 6.70 9.48 14.40
N ALA A 85 5.38 9.54 14.46
CA ALA A 85 4.56 8.35 14.61
C ALA A 85 4.67 7.47 13.35
N PHE A 86 4.43 6.16 13.55
CA PHE A 86 4.38 5.22 12.43
C PHE A 86 3.33 5.65 11.40
N ALA A 87 3.77 5.86 10.16
CA ALA A 87 2.89 6.33 9.09
C ALA A 87 2.15 5.15 8.43
N THR A 88 0.88 5.36 8.12
CA THR A 88 0.04 4.42 7.37
C THR A 88 -0.52 5.04 6.09
N ALA A 89 -0.28 6.33 5.85
CA ALA A 89 -0.78 7.10 4.71
C ALA A 89 0.35 7.71 3.89
N TYR A 90 1.18 6.86 3.30
CA TYR A 90 2.40 7.25 2.56
C TYR A 90 2.14 8.09 1.31
N GLU A 91 1.00 7.88 0.63
CA GLU A 91 0.63 8.65 -0.53
C GLU A 91 0.51 10.14 -0.23
N LYS A 92 -0.11 10.47 0.92
CA LYS A 92 -0.26 11.85 1.37
C LYS A 92 1.10 12.49 1.65
N GLU A 93 1.98 11.78 2.35
CA GLU A 93 3.34 12.24 2.65
C GLU A 93 4.15 12.50 1.38
N ALA A 94 4.06 11.59 0.41
CA ALA A 94 4.74 11.73 -0.87
C ALA A 94 4.22 12.93 -1.69
N LYS A 95 2.90 13.15 -1.72
CA LYS A 95 2.28 14.23 -2.52
C LYS A 95 2.40 15.61 -1.88
N GLU A 96 2.23 15.70 -0.56
CA GLU A 96 2.21 16.99 0.14
C GLU A 96 3.60 17.46 0.55
N ASN A 97 4.47 16.52 0.96
CA ASN A 97 5.77 16.84 1.53
C ASN A 97 6.96 16.44 0.64
N ASN A 98 6.70 15.83 -0.51
CA ASN A 98 7.73 15.28 -1.41
C ASN A 98 8.73 14.37 -0.68
N ARG A 99 8.24 13.55 0.25
CA ARG A 99 9.04 12.62 1.04
C ARG A 99 8.56 11.20 0.83
N LEU A 100 9.49 10.29 0.63
CA LEU A 100 9.21 8.87 0.48
C LEU A 100 9.71 8.12 1.71
N HIS A 101 8.86 7.26 2.27
CA HIS A 101 9.29 6.33 3.30
C HIS A 101 10.18 5.23 2.72
N VAL A 102 11.23 4.90 3.43
CA VAL A 102 12.13 3.78 3.11
C VAL A 102 12.38 3.00 4.39
N PHE A 103 11.84 1.79 4.48
CA PHE A 103 12.10 0.92 5.63
C PHE A 103 13.38 0.15 5.38
N VAL A 104 14.33 0.29 6.30
CA VAL A 104 15.58 -0.46 6.27
C VAL A 104 15.42 -1.70 7.12
N ALA A 105 15.47 -2.87 6.51
CA ALA A 105 15.34 -4.16 7.17
C ALA A 105 16.62 -4.98 7.06
N GLU A 106 16.76 -5.95 7.95
CA GLU A 106 17.81 -6.95 7.93
C GLU A 106 17.19 -8.34 7.97
N VAL A 107 17.44 -9.12 6.92
CA VAL A 107 16.96 -10.50 6.78
C VAL A 107 18.15 -11.36 6.44
N ASP A 108 18.37 -12.42 7.24
CA ASP A 108 19.50 -13.35 7.09
C ASP A 108 20.87 -12.66 7.07
N GLY A 109 21.02 -11.54 7.84
CA GLY A 109 22.25 -10.75 7.91
C GLY A 109 22.47 -9.80 6.73
N GLU A 110 21.54 -9.74 5.78
CA GLU A 110 21.59 -8.84 4.63
C GLU A 110 20.62 -7.68 4.76
N LYS A 111 21.06 -6.49 4.37
CA LYS A 111 20.18 -5.30 4.32
C LYS A 111 19.19 -5.41 3.16
N LYS A 112 17.94 -5.06 3.44
CA LYS A 112 16.88 -4.91 2.47
C LYS A 112 16.24 -3.54 2.63
N TYR A 113 15.75 -2.98 1.52
CA TYR A 113 15.10 -1.67 1.50
C TYR A 113 13.66 -1.86 1.03
N VAL A 114 12.69 -1.47 1.85
CA VAL A 114 11.27 -1.62 1.52
C VAL A 114 10.66 -0.25 1.24
N PHE A 115 10.06 -0.13 0.07
CA PHE A 115 9.41 1.09 -0.41
C PHE A 115 7.91 0.88 -0.46
N PRO A 116 7.09 1.74 0.17
CA PRO A 116 5.66 1.76 -0.06
C PRO A 116 5.39 2.27 -1.49
N VAL A 117 4.47 1.59 -2.16
CA VAL A 117 3.99 1.98 -3.49
C VAL A 117 2.48 2.10 -3.45
N TYR A 118 1.94 3.00 -4.25
CA TYR A 118 0.49 3.23 -4.34
C TYR A 118 0.11 3.57 -5.77
N GLY A 119 -1.13 3.30 -6.12
CA GLY A 119 -1.63 3.54 -7.46
C GLY A 119 -3.14 3.53 -7.53
N ALA A 120 -3.66 3.67 -8.75
CA ALA A 120 -5.06 3.52 -9.04
C ALA A 120 -5.29 2.27 -9.86
N GLY A 121 -6.16 1.39 -9.36
CA GLY A 121 -6.70 0.29 -10.13
C GLY A 121 -7.88 0.73 -10.98
N LEU A 122 -8.62 -0.26 -11.51
CA LEU A 122 -9.82 0.03 -12.30
C LEU A 122 -10.99 0.53 -11.43
N TRP A 123 -11.15 -0.01 -10.23
CA TRP A 123 -12.28 0.24 -9.34
C TRP A 123 -11.91 0.91 -8.03
N GLY A 124 -10.65 1.04 -7.72
CA GLY A 124 -10.23 1.66 -6.46
C GLY A 124 -8.73 1.80 -6.31
N ALA A 125 -8.34 2.32 -5.15
CA ALA A 125 -6.94 2.43 -4.80
C ALA A 125 -6.27 1.06 -4.71
N ILE A 126 -5.04 0.99 -5.16
CA ILE A 126 -4.13 -0.13 -4.97
C ILE A 126 -2.90 0.37 -4.24
N TRP A 127 -2.31 -0.48 -3.42
CA TRP A 127 -1.10 -0.16 -2.67
C TRP A 127 -0.26 -1.42 -2.48
N GLY A 128 0.95 -1.22 -2.07
CA GLY A 128 1.84 -2.33 -1.78
C GLY A 128 3.18 -1.89 -1.25
N TYR A 129 4.08 -2.83 -1.20
CA TYR A 129 5.45 -2.65 -0.76
C TYR A 129 6.37 -3.43 -1.69
N VAL A 130 7.46 -2.80 -2.09
CA VAL A 130 8.52 -3.43 -2.88
C VAL A 130 9.78 -3.47 -2.04
N ALA A 131 10.29 -4.66 -1.79
CA ALA A 131 11.54 -4.87 -1.08
C ALA A 131 12.66 -5.09 -2.10
N LEU A 132 13.75 -4.32 -1.99
CA LEU A 132 14.95 -4.46 -2.79
C LEU A 132 16.09 -5.06 -1.95
N ASN A 133 16.98 -5.77 -2.61
CA ASN A 133 18.23 -6.25 -2.04
C ASN A 133 19.18 -5.08 -1.69
N SER A 134 20.29 -5.39 -1.06
CA SER A 134 21.35 -4.43 -0.71
C SER A 134 21.96 -3.72 -1.89
N ASP A 135 21.87 -4.30 -3.09
CA ASP A 135 22.29 -3.69 -4.37
C ASP A 135 21.37 -2.53 -4.81
N LYS A 136 20.17 -2.38 -4.18
CA LYS A 136 19.14 -1.37 -4.48
C LYS A 136 18.59 -1.46 -5.90
N ASP A 137 18.77 -2.59 -6.56
CA ASP A 137 18.33 -2.84 -7.93
C ASP A 137 17.48 -4.10 -8.04
N THR A 138 17.88 -5.19 -7.40
CA THR A 138 17.20 -6.48 -7.50
C THR A 138 16.05 -6.57 -6.51
N VAL A 139 14.85 -6.89 -7.01
CA VAL A 139 13.66 -7.10 -6.18
C VAL A 139 13.84 -8.35 -5.33
N TYR A 140 13.72 -8.20 -4.02
CA TYR A 140 13.71 -9.29 -3.04
C TYR A 140 12.34 -9.91 -2.89
N GLY A 141 11.31 -9.08 -2.83
CA GLY A 141 9.92 -9.50 -2.71
C GLY A 141 8.98 -8.33 -2.83
N VAL A 142 7.70 -8.61 -2.96
CA VAL A 142 6.65 -7.60 -3.05
C VAL A 142 5.41 -8.03 -2.27
N TYR A 143 4.62 -7.04 -1.89
CA TYR A 143 3.25 -7.23 -1.41
C TYR A 143 2.36 -6.22 -2.12
N PHE A 144 1.24 -6.67 -2.68
CA PHE A 144 0.23 -5.81 -3.27
C PHE A 144 -1.15 -6.10 -2.69
N SER A 145 -1.96 -5.06 -2.57
CA SER A 145 -3.34 -5.12 -2.13
C SER A 145 -4.20 -4.08 -2.85
N HIS A 146 -5.51 -4.16 -2.69
CA HIS A 146 -6.47 -3.30 -3.36
C HIS A 146 -7.68 -3.01 -2.46
N ALA A 147 -8.39 -1.90 -2.73
CA ALA A 147 -9.60 -1.54 -2.00
C ALA A 147 -10.84 -2.30 -2.49
N SER A 148 -11.03 -2.41 -3.81
CA SER A 148 -12.32 -2.85 -4.39
C SER A 148 -12.22 -3.46 -5.78
N GLU A 149 -11.08 -4.08 -6.12
CA GLU A 149 -10.94 -4.74 -7.42
C GLU A 149 -11.77 -6.03 -7.53
N THR A 150 -12.10 -6.42 -8.75
CA THR A 150 -12.94 -7.58 -9.02
C THR A 150 -12.16 -8.88 -8.82
N PRO A 151 -12.68 -9.85 -8.01
CA PRO A 151 -12.10 -11.18 -7.87
C PRO A 151 -11.93 -11.90 -9.21
N GLY A 152 -10.80 -12.60 -9.39
CA GLY A 152 -10.46 -13.28 -10.64
C GLY A 152 -9.96 -12.35 -11.75
N LEU A 153 -9.95 -11.03 -11.53
CA LEU A 153 -9.45 -10.01 -12.45
C LEU A 153 -8.42 -9.12 -11.74
N GLY A 154 -8.73 -7.84 -11.51
CA GLY A 154 -7.81 -6.90 -10.86
C GLY A 154 -7.40 -7.30 -9.44
N ALA A 155 -8.25 -8.00 -8.69
CA ALA A 155 -7.94 -8.48 -7.35
C ALA A 155 -6.79 -9.50 -7.31
N GLU A 156 -6.47 -10.13 -8.44
CA GLU A 156 -5.37 -11.10 -8.53
C GLU A 156 -3.98 -10.48 -8.34
N ILE A 157 -3.86 -9.15 -8.27
CA ILE A 157 -2.61 -8.50 -7.84
C ILE A 157 -2.20 -8.94 -6.42
N ALA A 158 -3.16 -9.30 -5.57
CA ALA A 158 -2.91 -9.81 -4.22
C ALA A 158 -2.56 -11.31 -4.19
N SER A 159 -2.64 -12.03 -5.32
CA SER A 159 -2.35 -13.45 -5.37
C SER A 159 -0.87 -13.75 -5.24
N ALA A 160 -0.55 -14.90 -4.63
CA ALA A 160 0.83 -15.36 -4.51
C ALA A 160 1.48 -15.62 -5.87
N HIS A 161 0.69 -15.98 -6.88
CA HIS A 161 1.17 -16.20 -8.25
C HIS A 161 1.73 -14.91 -8.84
N PHE A 162 0.91 -13.85 -8.89
CA PHE A 162 1.33 -12.57 -9.46
C PHE A 162 2.50 -11.95 -8.69
N GLN A 163 2.41 -11.92 -7.35
CA GLN A 163 3.48 -11.37 -6.52
C GLN A 163 4.77 -12.19 -6.63
N GLY A 164 4.67 -13.49 -6.89
CA GLY A 164 5.80 -14.39 -7.05
C GLY A 164 6.62 -14.19 -8.34
N GLU A 165 6.11 -13.38 -9.29
CA GLU A 165 6.85 -13.08 -10.52
C GLU A 165 7.88 -11.95 -10.36
N PHE A 166 7.83 -11.19 -9.26
CA PHE A 166 8.70 -10.04 -9.04
C PHE A 166 10.08 -10.37 -8.46
N PRO A 167 10.25 -11.32 -7.54
CA PRO A 167 11.56 -11.61 -6.98
C PRO A 167 12.61 -11.94 -8.04
N GLY A 168 13.80 -11.33 -7.92
CA GLY A 168 14.89 -11.48 -8.89
C GLY A 168 14.83 -10.54 -10.09
N LYS A 169 13.71 -9.82 -10.31
CA LYS A 169 13.65 -8.78 -11.35
C LYS A 169 14.54 -7.61 -10.97
N LYS A 170 15.08 -6.92 -11.96
CA LYS A 170 15.85 -5.68 -11.79
C LYS A 170 14.97 -4.46 -11.98
N THR A 171 15.26 -3.43 -11.22
CA THR A 171 14.53 -2.15 -11.27
C THR A 171 15.13 -1.17 -12.25
N LEU A 172 16.46 -1.24 -12.49
CA LEU A 172 17.22 -0.25 -13.24
C LEU A 172 17.88 -0.84 -14.49
N GLU A 173 17.79 -0.15 -15.62
CA GLU A 173 18.59 -0.38 -16.82
C GLU A 173 19.26 0.93 -17.20
N ASN A 174 20.62 0.96 -17.23
CA ASN A 174 21.42 2.16 -17.53
C ASN A 174 21.13 3.37 -16.61
N GLY A 175 20.69 3.13 -15.37
CA GLY A 175 20.35 4.18 -14.41
C GLY A 175 18.91 4.71 -14.51
N GLU A 176 18.11 4.18 -15.43
CA GLU A 176 16.70 4.50 -15.56
C GLU A 176 15.82 3.39 -14.96
N VAL A 177 14.69 3.76 -14.35
CA VAL A 177 13.74 2.82 -13.80
C VAL A 177 12.97 2.16 -14.95
N VAL A 178 13.11 0.84 -15.09
CA VAL A 178 12.51 0.06 -16.19
C VAL A 178 11.61 -1.08 -15.70
N LEU A 179 11.65 -1.40 -14.39
CA LEU A 179 10.76 -2.42 -13.84
C LEU A 179 9.31 -2.05 -14.16
N GLY A 180 8.59 -2.93 -14.80
CA GLY A 180 7.23 -2.69 -15.20
C GLY A 180 6.38 -3.95 -15.30
N VAL A 181 5.07 -3.77 -15.18
CA VAL A 181 4.10 -4.81 -15.51
C VAL A 181 3.58 -4.54 -16.92
N VAL A 182 3.68 -5.53 -17.79
CA VAL A 182 3.22 -5.44 -19.18
C VAL A 182 1.90 -6.19 -19.37
N LYS A 183 1.25 -5.99 -20.49
CA LYS A 183 0.02 -6.73 -20.82
C LYS A 183 0.32 -8.23 -20.85
N ASN A 184 -0.61 -9.03 -20.36
CA ASN A 184 -0.49 -10.49 -20.33
C ASN A 184 -0.04 -11.08 -21.69
N GLY A 185 1.00 -11.90 -21.66
CA GLY A 185 1.63 -12.51 -22.83
C GLY A 185 2.48 -11.56 -23.67
N LYS A 186 2.93 -10.42 -23.12
CA LYS A 186 3.72 -9.40 -23.81
C LYS A 186 5.06 -9.09 -23.13
N VAL A 187 5.58 -10.00 -22.35
CA VAL A 187 6.91 -9.88 -21.74
C VAL A 187 7.99 -9.97 -22.82
N GLU A 188 8.73 -8.89 -23.02
CA GLU A 188 9.84 -8.79 -23.99
C GLU A 188 11.19 -8.79 -23.27
N LYS A 189 11.26 -8.20 -22.06
CA LYS A 189 12.44 -8.12 -21.21
C LYS A 189 12.21 -8.87 -19.90
N PRO A 190 12.44 -10.19 -19.84
CA PRO A 190 12.12 -11.01 -18.66
C PRO A 190 12.80 -10.57 -17.36
N ASP A 191 13.96 -9.95 -17.44
CA ASP A 191 14.70 -9.48 -16.27
C ASP A 191 14.08 -8.22 -15.62
N TYR A 192 13.25 -7.48 -16.36
CA TYR A 192 12.68 -6.18 -15.96
C TYR A 192 11.16 -6.13 -16.00
N GLN A 193 10.53 -7.13 -16.61
CA GLN A 193 9.10 -7.10 -16.84
C GLN A 193 8.41 -8.28 -16.15
N VAL A 194 7.23 -8.00 -15.64
CA VAL A 194 6.30 -8.98 -15.06
C VAL A 194 5.08 -9.08 -15.96
N ASP A 195 4.58 -10.30 -16.13
CA ASP A 195 3.39 -10.54 -16.94
C ASP A 195 2.14 -10.03 -16.23
N GLY A 196 1.32 -9.25 -16.92
CA GLY A 196 0.10 -8.69 -16.38
C GLY A 196 -1.02 -9.72 -16.29
N ILE A 197 -2.00 -9.43 -15.47
CA ILE A 197 -3.16 -10.28 -15.24
C ILE A 197 -4.13 -10.19 -16.43
N SER A 198 -4.51 -11.34 -16.98
CA SER A 198 -5.52 -11.41 -18.04
C SER A 198 -6.86 -10.85 -17.53
N GLY A 199 -7.42 -9.86 -18.22
CA GLY A 199 -8.62 -9.16 -17.77
C GLY A 199 -8.40 -8.17 -16.62
N GLY A 200 -7.22 -8.12 -16.02
CA GLY A 200 -6.82 -7.20 -14.95
C GLY A 200 -5.68 -6.24 -15.34
N THR A 201 -5.47 -5.98 -16.63
CA THR A 201 -4.32 -5.23 -17.15
C THR A 201 -4.17 -3.85 -16.53
N ILE A 202 -5.26 -3.07 -16.42
CA ILE A 202 -5.21 -1.71 -15.88
C ILE A 202 -4.70 -1.72 -14.44
N THR A 203 -5.26 -2.61 -13.62
CA THR A 203 -4.89 -2.74 -12.20
C THR A 203 -3.48 -3.28 -12.03
N SER A 204 -3.09 -4.31 -12.80
CA SER A 204 -1.75 -4.90 -12.68
C SER A 204 -0.64 -3.94 -13.14
N VAL A 205 -0.85 -3.20 -14.22
CA VAL A 205 0.07 -2.13 -14.65
C VAL A 205 0.13 -1.01 -13.63
N GLY A 206 -1.01 -0.67 -13.02
CA GLY A 206 -1.11 0.37 -11.99
C GLY A 206 -0.28 0.10 -10.74
N CYS A 207 0.14 -1.14 -10.46
CA CYS A 207 0.97 -1.47 -9.30
C CYS A 207 2.32 -0.73 -9.27
N LEU A 208 2.86 -0.33 -10.42
CA LEU A 208 4.18 0.32 -10.54
C LEU A 208 4.14 1.70 -11.20
N LEU A 209 2.98 2.17 -11.72
CA LEU A 209 2.90 3.42 -12.48
C LEU A 209 3.19 4.69 -11.67
N TYR A 210 2.93 4.70 -10.37
CA TYR A 210 3.13 5.89 -9.53
C TYR A 210 4.51 6.01 -8.89
N THR A 211 5.38 5.04 -9.12
CA THR A 211 6.81 5.12 -8.75
C THR A 211 7.66 5.74 -9.87
N SER A 212 7.10 5.88 -11.08
CA SER A 212 7.73 6.59 -12.20
C SER A 212 6.97 7.89 -12.48
N PRO A 213 7.65 9.02 -12.81
CA PRO A 213 6.96 10.20 -13.32
C PRO A 213 6.16 9.80 -14.57
N SER A 214 4.84 10.01 -14.52
CA SER A 214 3.94 9.62 -15.59
C SER A 214 4.25 10.46 -16.84
N PRO A 215 4.37 9.84 -18.05
CA PRO A 215 4.48 10.60 -19.30
C PRO A 215 3.24 11.44 -19.64
N ARG A 216 2.19 11.41 -18.80
CA ARG A 216 0.93 12.14 -19.03
C ARG A 216 0.85 13.48 -18.30
N ASP A 217 1.85 13.84 -17.49
CA ASP A 217 1.89 15.10 -16.75
C ASP A 217 2.81 16.14 -17.41
N GLY A 218 3.03 16.01 -18.73
CA GLY A 218 3.71 16.95 -19.60
C GLY A 218 2.78 17.57 -20.65
#